data_9fa40ee9dae9bd4c2341f1ac767626e9
#
_entry.id   9fa40ee9dae9bd4c2341f1ac767626e9
#
_cell.length_a   1.000
_cell.length_b   1.000
_cell.length_c   1.000
_cell.angle_alpha   90.00
_cell.angle_beta   90.00
_cell.angle_gamma   90.00
#
_symmetry.space_group_name_H-M   'P 1'
#
loop_
_entity.id
_entity.type
_entity.pdbx_description
1 polymer ?
#
loop_
_entity_poly.entity_id
_entity_poly.type
_entity_poly.pdbx_seq_one_letter_code
_entity_poly.pdbx_strand_id
1 'polypeptide(L)'
;MQETTLSKDDERITRIDILEEAYSTRYGFDVSTDNEKAFFGICSAIRQCGEAARSNQALIHRSLKQDGSILTETDLAVSDAIIGRLRELYPDCNIITEEIDLHDFSDDKRLTFVLDPIDGTDAYSQGLPAWCVALGILDKDRRPCGAVIYAPRFGAGTQDLFICSMPDDERIFLNGKLHRTPEHYDVPRQMVMGSNMLRFVDMRPYKGKVRCFGSSIVHEIAPVVFSNLDCTINPDCYAWDVAASHAIVEKSGLTLRYFNGDVLEYDDRLLLERKEVRMPILVGSAQCVKWMQDNLIMY
;
A
#
# COMPACT_ATOMS: atom_id res chain seq x y z
N MET A 1 51.54 29.04 6.79
CA MET A 1 50.14 28.61 6.67
C MET A 1 50.09 27.63 5.50
N GLN A 2 49.97 26.36 5.79
CA GLN A 2 49.79 25.32 4.77
C GLN A 2 48.27 25.16 4.59
N GLU A 3 47.80 25.51 3.43
CA GLU A 3 46.44 25.15 3.01
C GLU A 3 46.39 23.64 2.75
N THR A 4 45.70 22.91 3.60
CA THR A 4 45.37 21.50 3.38
C THR A 4 44.22 21.44 2.38
N THR A 5 44.53 21.21 1.11
CA THR A 5 43.51 20.88 0.08
C THR A 5 42.98 19.51 0.39
N LEU A 6 41.71 19.44 0.83
CA LEU A 6 40.94 18.20 0.91
C LEU A 6 40.86 17.57 -0.50
N SER A 7 41.11 16.30 -0.62
CA SER A 7 41.05 15.58 -1.89
C SER A 7 39.59 15.48 -2.35
N LYS A 8 39.37 15.43 -3.66
CA LYS A 8 38.00 15.29 -4.24
C LYS A 8 37.30 14.00 -3.78
N ASP A 9 38.06 13.03 -3.30
CA ASP A 9 37.54 11.76 -2.75
C ASP A 9 37.00 11.95 -1.33
N ASP A 10 37.60 12.82 -0.52
CA ASP A 10 37.12 13.14 0.83
C ASP A 10 35.79 13.93 0.79
N GLU A 11 35.60 14.81 -0.20
CA GLU A 11 34.32 15.52 -0.36
C GLU A 11 33.18 14.58 -0.83
N ARG A 12 33.48 13.54 -1.61
CA ARG A 12 32.51 12.54 -2.03
C ARG A 12 32.08 11.65 -0.86
N ILE A 13 33.02 11.18 -0.04
CA ILE A 13 32.76 10.34 1.13
C ILE A 13 31.89 11.12 2.13
N THR A 14 32.27 12.35 2.46
CA THR A 14 31.50 13.21 3.39
C THR A 14 30.08 13.52 2.91
N ARG A 15 29.90 13.63 1.59
CA ARG A 15 28.58 13.89 0.99
C ARG A 15 27.69 12.65 0.97
N ILE A 16 28.25 11.46 0.81
CA ILE A 16 27.56 10.18 0.89
C ILE A 16 27.14 9.91 2.33
N ASP A 17 28.02 10.09 3.31
CA ASP A 17 27.76 9.88 4.73
C ASP A 17 26.67 10.84 5.26
N ILE A 18 26.71 12.11 4.88
CA ILE A 18 25.65 13.10 5.24
C ILE A 18 24.32 12.76 4.58
N LEU A 19 24.33 12.24 3.36
CA LEU A 19 23.11 11.79 2.69
C LEU A 19 22.56 10.51 3.35
N GLU A 20 23.40 9.55 3.71
CA GLU A 20 22.97 8.32 4.40
C GLU A 20 22.39 8.61 5.79
N GLU A 21 22.99 9.51 6.58
CA GLU A 21 22.49 9.92 7.90
C GLU A 21 21.15 10.72 7.79
N ALA A 22 21.01 11.56 6.78
CA ALA A 22 19.75 12.25 6.49
C ALA A 22 18.66 11.30 5.97
N TYR A 23 19.06 10.20 5.36
CA TYR A 23 18.17 9.20 4.77
C TYR A 23 17.64 8.21 5.81
N SER A 24 18.45 7.73 6.77
CA SER A 24 18.00 6.80 7.81
C SER A 24 16.88 7.38 8.67
N THR A 25 16.85 8.69 8.88
CA THR A 25 15.78 9.37 9.64
C THR A 25 14.50 9.60 8.85
N ARG A 26 14.53 9.52 7.51
CA ARG A 26 13.36 9.87 6.68
C ARG A 26 12.24 8.83 6.73
N TYR A 27 12.60 7.55 6.78
CA TYR A 27 11.64 6.44 6.80
C TYR A 27 11.60 5.68 8.12
N GLY A 28 12.50 6.00 9.07
CA GLY A 28 12.51 5.51 10.43
C GLY A 28 13.29 4.21 10.67
N PHE A 29 13.85 3.58 9.63
CA PHE A 29 14.70 2.39 9.73
C PHE A 29 16.14 2.69 9.34
N ASP A 30 17.07 1.89 9.86
CA ASP A 30 18.49 2.00 9.55
C ASP A 30 18.76 1.56 8.10
N VAL A 31 19.78 2.16 7.49
CA VAL A 31 20.21 1.88 6.11
C VAL A 31 21.68 1.45 6.13
N SER A 32 21.94 0.26 6.64
CA SER A 32 23.30 -0.29 6.81
C SER A 32 23.57 -1.45 5.87
N THR A 33 22.62 -2.33 5.66
CA THR A 33 22.73 -3.49 4.78
C THR A 33 22.29 -3.21 3.35
N ASP A 34 22.70 -4.04 2.40
CA ASP A 34 22.29 -3.89 1.00
C ASP A 34 20.76 -4.07 0.82
N ASN A 35 20.13 -4.93 1.62
CA ASN A 35 18.67 -5.08 1.62
C ASN A 35 17.99 -3.80 2.10
N GLU A 36 18.47 -3.17 3.17
CA GLU A 36 17.95 -1.90 3.68
C GLU A 36 18.15 -0.76 2.68
N LYS A 37 19.30 -0.71 2.00
CA LYS A 37 19.59 0.26 0.92
C LYS A 37 18.64 0.07 -0.26
N ALA A 38 18.43 -1.17 -0.68
CA ALA A 38 17.50 -1.48 -1.77
C ALA A 38 16.06 -1.09 -1.39
N PHE A 39 15.59 -1.46 -0.20
CA PHE A 39 14.26 -1.10 0.29
C PHE A 39 14.10 0.42 0.44
N PHE A 40 15.11 1.10 0.96
CA PHE A 40 15.15 2.56 1.01
C PHE A 40 15.01 3.19 -0.39
N GLY A 41 15.70 2.63 -1.38
CA GLY A 41 15.59 3.06 -2.77
C GLY A 41 14.17 2.94 -3.32
N ILE A 42 13.44 1.87 -2.99
CA ILE A 42 12.03 1.69 -3.34
C ILE A 42 11.13 2.69 -2.58
N CYS A 43 11.34 2.87 -1.28
CA CYS A 43 10.62 3.88 -0.50
C CYS A 43 10.75 5.28 -1.13
N SER A 44 11.95 5.62 -1.59
CA SER A 44 12.22 6.89 -2.25
C SER A 44 11.53 7.01 -3.60
N ALA A 45 11.52 5.95 -4.40
CA ALA A 45 10.83 5.92 -5.70
C ALA A 45 9.31 6.08 -5.53
N ILE A 46 8.68 5.30 -4.65
CA ILE A 46 7.24 5.39 -4.35
C ILE A 46 6.86 6.81 -3.92
N ARG A 47 7.66 7.40 -3.01
CA ARG A 47 7.40 8.76 -2.55
C ARG A 47 7.52 9.80 -3.66
N GLN A 48 8.59 9.74 -4.45
CA GLN A 48 8.82 10.67 -5.56
C GLN A 48 7.72 10.56 -6.62
N CYS A 49 7.33 9.35 -6.98
CA CYS A 49 6.22 9.11 -7.91
C CYS A 49 4.90 9.66 -7.37
N GLY A 50 4.59 9.41 -6.10
CA GLY A 50 3.37 9.93 -5.49
C GLY A 50 3.36 11.45 -5.34
N GLU A 51 4.50 12.09 -5.02
CA GLU A 51 4.64 13.55 -5.01
C GLU A 51 4.46 14.15 -6.41
N ALA A 52 4.99 13.49 -7.45
CA ALA A 52 4.79 13.89 -8.84
C ALA A 52 3.33 13.72 -9.28
N ALA A 53 2.71 12.57 -8.97
CA ALA A 53 1.29 12.31 -9.23
C ALA A 53 0.40 13.36 -8.56
N ARG A 54 0.66 13.68 -7.28
CA ARG A 54 -0.05 14.75 -6.57
C ARG A 54 0.06 16.11 -7.26
N SER A 55 1.26 16.46 -7.73
CA SER A 55 1.51 17.75 -8.40
C SER A 55 0.79 17.83 -9.73
N ASN A 56 0.67 16.72 -10.44
CA ASN A 56 0.03 16.64 -11.74
C ASN A 56 -1.50 16.46 -11.67
N GLN A 57 -2.05 16.14 -10.50
CA GLN A 57 -3.47 15.80 -10.33
C GLN A 57 -4.45 16.84 -10.92
N ALA A 58 -4.11 18.11 -10.92
CA ALA A 58 -4.94 19.18 -11.49
C ALA A 58 -4.93 19.25 -13.04
N LEU A 59 -4.02 18.53 -13.69
CA LEU A 59 -3.76 18.60 -15.14
C LEU A 59 -4.16 17.32 -15.88
N ILE A 60 -4.86 16.41 -15.23
CA ILE A 60 -5.08 15.05 -15.74
C ILE A 60 -6.08 15.00 -16.87
N HIS A 61 -5.75 14.22 -17.90
CA HIS A 61 -6.68 13.76 -18.92
C HIS A 61 -7.10 12.31 -18.62
N ARG A 62 -8.41 12.07 -18.59
CA ARG A 62 -8.99 10.75 -18.37
C ARG A 62 -9.11 9.97 -19.66
N SER A 63 -8.81 8.70 -19.63
CA SER A 63 -9.22 7.72 -20.63
C SER A 63 -9.97 6.56 -19.94
N LEU A 64 -10.67 5.75 -20.74
CA LEU A 64 -11.33 4.55 -20.23
C LEU A 64 -10.56 3.33 -20.73
N LYS A 65 -10.33 2.38 -19.83
CA LYS A 65 -9.86 1.03 -20.17
C LYS A 65 -10.98 0.25 -20.88
N GLN A 66 -10.66 -0.92 -21.42
CA GLN A 66 -11.65 -1.78 -22.13
C GLN A 66 -12.77 -2.27 -21.21
N ASP A 67 -12.49 -2.43 -19.92
CA ASP A 67 -13.46 -2.82 -18.87
C ASP A 67 -14.29 -1.64 -18.35
N GLY A 68 -14.03 -0.42 -18.83
CA GLY A 68 -14.69 0.81 -18.40
C GLY A 68 -14.09 1.47 -17.18
N SER A 69 -13.04 0.96 -16.60
CA SER A 69 -12.27 1.62 -15.54
C SER A 69 -11.49 2.82 -16.09
N ILE A 70 -11.07 3.72 -15.18
CA ILE A 70 -10.36 4.94 -15.55
C ILE A 70 -8.86 4.67 -15.60
N LEU A 71 -8.21 5.17 -16.64
CA LEU A 71 -6.76 5.20 -16.80
C LEU A 71 -6.31 6.65 -16.98
N THR A 72 -5.25 7.02 -16.35
CA THR A 72 -4.58 8.30 -16.59
C THR A 72 -3.15 8.09 -17.10
N GLU A 73 -2.59 9.10 -17.74
CA GLU A 73 -1.18 9.08 -18.15
C GLU A 73 -0.24 8.92 -16.93
N THR A 74 -0.71 9.32 -15.76
CA THR A 74 0.04 9.22 -14.51
C THR A 74 0.20 7.77 -14.07
N ASP A 75 -0.83 6.92 -14.22
CA ASP A 75 -0.75 5.49 -13.87
C ASP A 75 0.38 4.82 -14.62
N LEU A 76 0.46 5.04 -15.93
CA LEU A 76 1.51 4.48 -16.79
C LEU A 76 2.91 5.02 -16.42
N ALA A 77 3.03 6.33 -16.21
CA ALA A 77 4.31 6.94 -15.88
C ALA A 77 4.84 6.49 -14.50
N VAL A 78 3.96 6.36 -13.52
CA VAL A 78 4.29 5.84 -12.18
C VAL A 78 4.67 4.36 -12.26
N SER A 79 3.90 3.57 -13.01
CA SER A 79 4.19 2.15 -13.25
C SER A 79 5.58 1.94 -13.85
N ASP A 80 5.88 2.61 -14.95
CA ASP A 80 7.18 2.50 -15.64
C ASP A 80 8.35 2.89 -14.74
N ALA A 81 8.23 4.00 -14.00
CA ALA A 81 9.28 4.48 -13.11
C ALA A 81 9.56 3.50 -11.96
N ILE A 82 8.52 2.96 -11.33
CA ILE A 82 8.67 2.02 -10.21
C ILE A 82 9.18 0.67 -10.69
N ILE A 83 8.67 0.13 -11.81
CA ILE A 83 9.15 -1.12 -12.41
C ILE A 83 10.63 -1.01 -12.77
N GLY A 84 11.04 0.10 -13.40
CA GLY A 84 12.44 0.36 -13.72
C GLY A 84 13.33 0.31 -12.47
N ARG A 85 12.88 0.94 -11.39
CA ARG A 85 13.61 0.96 -10.12
C ARG A 85 13.63 -0.41 -9.41
N LEU A 86 12.52 -1.17 -9.48
CA LEU A 86 12.48 -2.54 -8.96
C LEU A 86 13.47 -3.44 -9.68
N ARG A 87 13.53 -3.39 -11.01
CA ARG A 87 14.49 -4.20 -11.81
C ARG A 87 15.95 -3.85 -11.52
N GLU A 88 16.23 -2.60 -11.20
CA GLU A 88 17.58 -2.16 -10.81
C GLU A 88 17.98 -2.67 -9.42
N LEU A 89 17.09 -2.55 -8.43
CA LEU A 89 17.38 -2.86 -7.02
C LEU A 89 17.14 -4.33 -6.67
N TYR A 90 16.23 -4.99 -7.36
CA TYR A 90 15.84 -6.39 -7.14
C TYR A 90 15.79 -7.13 -8.49
N PRO A 91 16.95 -7.37 -9.15
CA PRO A 91 16.99 -7.95 -10.49
C PRO A 91 16.37 -9.35 -10.59
N ASP A 92 16.32 -10.09 -9.47
CA ASP A 92 15.75 -11.43 -9.37
C ASP A 92 14.44 -11.41 -8.56
N CYS A 93 13.43 -10.67 -9.06
CA CYS A 93 12.10 -10.61 -8.45
C CYS A 93 11.00 -10.82 -9.49
N ASN A 94 9.82 -11.22 -9.02
CA ASN A 94 8.59 -11.11 -9.80
C ASN A 94 7.99 -9.72 -9.63
N ILE A 95 7.34 -9.21 -10.67
CA ILE A 95 6.59 -7.97 -10.62
C ILE A 95 5.20 -8.22 -11.20
N ILE A 96 4.18 -7.93 -10.40
CA ILE A 96 2.76 -7.90 -10.80
C ILE A 96 2.31 -6.45 -10.68
N THR A 97 1.64 -5.93 -11.68
CA THR A 97 1.14 -4.55 -11.65
C THR A 97 -0.20 -4.45 -12.38
N GLU A 98 -1.02 -3.48 -12.02
CA GLU A 98 -2.33 -3.26 -12.64
C GLU A 98 -2.22 -2.97 -14.14
N GLU A 99 -1.25 -2.14 -14.56
CA GLU A 99 -1.25 -1.57 -15.93
C GLU A 99 -0.55 -2.43 -16.98
N ILE A 100 0.36 -3.31 -16.56
CA ILE A 100 1.23 -4.05 -17.48
C ILE A 100 1.25 -5.52 -17.10
N ASP A 101 0.97 -6.40 -18.06
CA ASP A 101 1.18 -7.83 -17.91
C ASP A 101 2.61 -8.18 -18.38
N LEU A 102 3.49 -8.48 -17.43
CA LEU A 102 4.92 -8.69 -17.70
C LEU A 102 5.29 -10.12 -18.13
N HIS A 103 4.40 -11.10 -17.92
CA HIS A 103 4.56 -12.52 -18.34
C HIS A 103 5.89 -13.21 -17.95
N ASP A 104 6.63 -12.70 -16.95
CA ASP A 104 7.96 -13.21 -16.55
C ASP A 104 7.96 -13.80 -15.13
N PHE A 105 6.81 -14.24 -14.64
CA PHE A 105 6.65 -14.82 -13.31
C PHE A 105 7.37 -16.17 -13.18
N SER A 106 8.04 -16.39 -12.05
CA SER A 106 8.66 -17.67 -11.68
C SER A 106 8.54 -17.91 -10.18
N ASP A 107 8.13 -19.12 -9.78
CA ASP A 107 8.07 -19.55 -8.37
C ASP A 107 9.43 -19.69 -7.70
N ASP A 108 10.53 -19.71 -8.48
CA ASP A 108 11.89 -19.79 -7.96
C ASP A 108 12.38 -18.47 -7.38
N LYS A 109 11.76 -17.35 -7.73
CA LYS A 109 12.15 -16.01 -7.26
C LYS A 109 11.73 -15.78 -5.81
N ARG A 110 12.63 -15.16 -5.03
CA ARG A 110 12.43 -14.97 -3.59
C ARG A 110 11.29 -14.02 -3.25
N LEU A 111 11.10 -12.97 -4.04
CA LEU A 111 10.11 -11.93 -3.78
C LEU A 111 9.24 -11.69 -4.99
N THR A 112 7.96 -11.41 -4.73
CA THR A 112 7.01 -10.89 -5.70
C THR A 112 6.55 -9.51 -5.26
N PHE A 113 6.78 -8.50 -6.09
CA PHE A 113 6.29 -7.14 -5.89
C PHE A 113 4.96 -6.98 -6.61
N VAL A 114 3.96 -6.51 -5.89
CA VAL A 114 2.60 -6.27 -6.39
C VAL A 114 2.34 -4.78 -6.32
N LEU A 115 2.29 -4.13 -7.48
CA LEU A 115 2.22 -2.67 -7.63
C LEU A 115 0.83 -2.23 -8.07
N ASP A 116 0.25 -1.31 -7.30
CA ASP A 116 -0.79 -0.42 -7.78
C ASP A 116 -0.20 0.98 -7.96
N PRO A 117 -0.08 1.47 -9.20
CA PRO A 117 0.50 2.79 -9.44
C PRO A 117 -0.37 3.94 -8.93
N ILE A 118 -1.70 3.83 -9.00
CA ILE A 118 -2.66 4.78 -8.43
C ILE A 118 -3.90 4.03 -7.95
N ASP A 119 -3.86 3.44 -6.75
CA ASP A 119 -5.08 2.91 -6.12
C ASP A 119 -6.08 4.05 -5.85
N GLY A 120 -7.26 3.93 -6.42
CA GLY A 120 -8.28 4.98 -6.39
C GLY A 120 -8.19 5.94 -7.57
N THR A 121 -7.89 5.45 -8.79
CA THR A 121 -7.77 6.24 -10.03
C THR A 121 -9.01 7.09 -10.30
N ASP A 122 -10.21 6.63 -9.96
CA ASP A 122 -11.43 7.43 -10.10
C ASP A 122 -11.39 8.69 -9.21
N ALA A 123 -11.07 8.54 -7.91
CA ALA A 123 -10.91 9.67 -6.99
C ALA A 123 -9.76 10.57 -7.43
N TYR A 124 -8.62 9.99 -7.82
CA TYR A 124 -7.47 10.73 -8.33
C TYR A 124 -7.85 11.59 -9.52
N SER A 125 -8.52 11.03 -10.51
CA SER A 125 -8.92 11.70 -11.74
C SER A 125 -9.95 12.82 -11.53
N GLN A 126 -10.66 12.82 -10.41
CA GLN A 126 -11.61 13.87 -10.01
C GLN A 126 -10.95 14.98 -9.18
N GLY A 127 -9.67 14.90 -8.89
CA GLY A 127 -8.98 15.85 -8.02
C GLY A 127 -9.25 15.62 -6.53
N LEU A 128 -9.89 14.50 -6.17
CA LEU A 128 -10.23 14.15 -4.79
C LEU A 128 -9.01 13.61 -4.04
N PRO A 129 -8.96 13.74 -2.71
CA PRO A 129 -8.01 13.02 -1.88
C PRO A 129 -8.40 11.53 -1.78
N ALA A 130 -7.66 10.77 -0.98
CA ALA A 130 -7.91 9.34 -0.73
C ALA A 130 -7.65 8.47 -1.97
N TRP A 131 -6.45 8.57 -2.47
CA TRP A 131 -5.79 7.69 -3.42
C TRP A 131 -4.37 7.45 -2.94
N CYS A 132 -3.70 6.41 -3.42
CA CYS A 132 -2.32 6.16 -3.04
C CYS A 132 -1.51 5.52 -4.18
N VAL A 133 -0.18 5.58 -4.04
CA VAL A 133 0.76 4.71 -4.75
C VAL A 133 1.14 3.61 -3.80
N ALA A 134 0.98 2.36 -4.18
CA ALA A 134 1.15 1.24 -3.26
C ALA A 134 1.93 0.08 -3.86
N LEU A 135 2.83 -0.48 -3.06
CA LEU A 135 3.62 -1.65 -3.39
C LEU A 135 3.52 -2.66 -2.27
N GLY A 136 2.88 -3.78 -2.54
CA GLY A 136 2.91 -4.97 -1.69
C GLY A 136 4.11 -5.85 -2.03
N ILE A 137 4.62 -6.59 -1.05
CA ILE A 137 5.73 -7.52 -1.22
C ILE A 137 5.29 -8.86 -0.64
N LEU A 138 5.36 -9.90 -1.48
CA LEU A 138 5.11 -11.28 -1.09
C LEU A 138 6.43 -12.05 -1.06
N ASP A 139 6.55 -12.98 -0.12
CA ASP A 139 7.66 -13.92 -0.05
C ASP A 139 7.53 -15.03 -1.13
N LYS A 140 8.48 -15.96 -1.13
CA LYS A 140 8.48 -17.12 -2.06
C LYS A 140 7.26 -18.04 -1.91
N ASP A 141 6.63 -18.06 -0.74
CA ASP A 141 5.42 -18.82 -0.45
C ASP A 141 4.16 -17.99 -0.71
N ARG A 142 4.34 -16.83 -1.39
CA ARG A 142 3.30 -15.85 -1.74
C ARG A 142 2.56 -15.27 -0.52
N ARG A 143 3.24 -15.19 0.66
CA ARG A 143 2.69 -14.56 1.86
C ARG A 143 3.07 -13.09 1.89
N PRO A 144 2.15 -12.20 2.33
CA PRO A 144 2.48 -10.79 2.50
C PRO A 144 3.62 -10.62 3.53
N CYS A 145 4.72 -10.01 3.12
CA CYS A 145 5.90 -9.87 3.99
C CYS A 145 6.43 -8.43 4.08
N GLY A 146 5.92 -7.51 3.28
CA GLY A 146 6.32 -6.12 3.31
C GLY A 146 5.44 -5.23 2.46
N ALA A 147 5.54 -3.92 2.65
CA ALA A 147 4.81 -2.96 1.84
C ALA A 147 5.42 -1.55 1.90
N VAL A 148 5.12 -0.76 0.89
CA VAL A 148 5.34 0.69 0.87
C VAL A 148 4.09 1.35 0.29
N ILE A 149 3.50 2.29 1.03
CA ILE A 149 2.29 3.02 0.62
C ILE A 149 2.52 4.51 0.83
N TYR A 150 2.25 5.29 -0.18
CA TYR A 150 2.22 6.76 -0.11
C TYR A 150 0.83 7.27 -0.49
N ALA A 151 0.11 7.82 0.48
CA ALA A 151 -1.21 8.40 0.31
C ALA A 151 -1.15 9.91 0.60
N PRO A 152 -1.11 10.77 -0.42
CA PRO A 152 -1.01 12.19 -0.24
C PRO A 152 -2.28 12.77 0.38
N ARG A 153 -2.10 13.70 1.33
CA ARG A 153 -3.18 14.40 2.03
C ARG A 153 -4.11 13.49 2.86
N PHE A 154 -3.69 12.26 3.14
CA PHE A 154 -4.48 11.31 3.93
C PHE A 154 -4.02 11.23 5.40
N GLY A 155 -2.97 11.91 5.81
CA GLY A 155 -2.54 12.04 7.21
C GLY A 155 -3.38 13.05 8.00
N ALA A 156 -2.98 13.29 9.25
CA ALA A 156 -3.64 14.28 10.11
C ALA A 156 -3.63 15.67 9.46
N GLY A 157 -4.79 16.29 9.38
CA GLY A 157 -4.97 17.58 8.68
C GLY A 157 -4.75 17.43 7.18
N THR A 158 -3.69 18.06 6.65
CA THR A 158 -3.30 18.00 5.23
C THR A 158 -1.98 17.28 5.00
N GLN A 159 -1.48 16.56 6.01
CA GLN A 159 -0.24 15.83 5.89
C GLN A 159 -0.38 14.64 4.94
N ASP A 160 0.73 14.31 4.29
CA ASP A 160 0.82 13.07 3.55
C ASP A 160 1.01 11.89 4.52
N LEU A 161 0.47 10.75 4.16
CA LEU A 161 0.72 9.49 4.85
C LEU A 161 1.75 8.70 4.04
N PHE A 162 2.85 8.33 4.69
CA PHE A 162 3.82 7.38 4.18
C PHE A 162 3.97 6.27 5.18
N ILE A 163 3.56 5.06 4.83
CA ILE A 163 3.67 3.89 5.68
C ILE A 163 4.48 2.81 4.98
N CYS A 164 5.41 2.20 5.68
CA CYS A 164 6.20 1.11 5.14
C CYS A 164 6.56 0.07 6.19
N SER A 165 6.79 -1.15 5.72
CA SER A 165 7.33 -2.26 6.49
C SER A 165 8.19 -3.12 5.58
N MET A 166 9.42 -3.36 5.97
CA MET A 166 10.40 -4.12 5.20
C MET A 166 10.12 -5.64 5.30
N PRO A 167 10.38 -6.42 4.24
CA PRO A 167 10.44 -7.88 4.38
C PRO A 167 11.39 -8.30 5.52
N ASP A 168 11.07 -9.38 6.21
CA ASP A 168 11.84 -9.90 7.34
C ASP A 168 11.93 -8.95 8.58
N ASP A 169 11.11 -7.88 8.63
CA ASP A 169 11.01 -6.96 9.76
C ASP A 169 9.54 -6.77 10.17
N GLU A 170 9.21 -7.05 11.43
CA GLU A 170 7.85 -6.93 11.96
C GLU A 170 7.43 -5.49 12.26
N ARG A 171 8.36 -4.54 12.15
CA ARG A 171 8.10 -3.13 12.44
C ARG A 171 7.37 -2.45 11.29
N ILE A 172 6.46 -1.57 11.67
CA ILE A 172 5.78 -0.65 10.75
C ILE A 172 6.30 0.76 11.03
N PHE A 173 6.62 1.49 9.98
CA PHE A 173 7.03 2.88 10.08
C PHE A 173 6.00 3.78 9.40
N LEU A 174 5.49 4.76 10.16
CA LEU A 174 4.56 5.77 9.69
C LEU A 174 5.21 7.16 9.73
N ASN A 175 5.37 7.77 8.57
CA ASN A 175 6.02 9.07 8.42
C ASN A 175 7.40 9.15 9.12
N GLY A 176 8.21 8.11 8.96
CA GLY A 176 9.56 8.00 9.52
C GLY A 176 9.62 7.70 11.02
N LYS A 177 8.52 7.26 11.63
CA LYS A 177 8.46 6.89 13.04
C LYS A 177 7.92 5.48 13.21
N LEU A 178 8.48 4.75 14.18
CA LEU A 178 7.94 3.46 14.57
C LEU A 178 6.46 3.62 14.95
N HIS A 179 5.60 2.91 14.25
CA HIS A 179 4.16 2.95 14.46
C HIS A 179 3.72 1.87 15.44
N ARG A 180 2.69 2.18 16.23
CA ARG A 180 1.95 1.23 17.06
C ARG A 180 0.48 1.35 16.69
N THR A 181 -0.11 0.23 16.33
CA THR A 181 -1.54 0.16 16.02
C THR A 181 -2.36 0.59 17.22
N PRO A 182 -3.34 1.48 17.06
CA PRO A 182 -4.22 1.86 18.14
C PRO A 182 -5.12 0.69 18.58
N GLU A 183 -5.58 0.72 19.83
CA GLU A 183 -6.60 -0.21 20.33
C GLU A 183 -7.95 0.10 19.67
N HIS A 184 -8.70 -0.93 19.35
CA HIS A 184 -10.03 -0.85 18.74
C HIS A 184 -11.08 -1.52 19.61
N TYR A 185 -12.34 -1.14 19.38
CA TYR A 185 -13.48 -1.75 20.06
C TYR A 185 -13.84 -3.09 19.43
N ASP A 186 -14.28 -4.05 20.24
CA ASP A 186 -14.77 -5.35 19.77
C ASP A 186 -16.02 -5.24 18.90
N VAL A 187 -16.90 -4.28 19.24
CA VAL A 187 -18.06 -3.89 18.42
C VAL A 187 -17.70 -2.59 17.71
N PRO A 188 -17.64 -2.57 16.38
CA PRO A 188 -17.15 -1.40 15.65
C PRO A 188 -18.07 -0.19 15.84
N ARG A 189 -17.49 0.94 16.23
CA ARG A 189 -18.18 2.24 16.34
C ARG A 189 -18.11 3.05 15.05
N GLN A 190 -17.01 2.93 14.36
CA GLN A 190 -16.81 3.53 13.05
C GLN A 190 -16.20 2.51 12.08
N MET A 191 -16.86 2.35 10.95
CA MET A 191 -16.48 1.43 9.89
C MET A 191 -16.09 2.23 8.65
N VAL A 192 -15.07 1.78 7.95
CA VAL A 192 -14.73 2.25 6.61
C VAL A 192 -15.24 1.23 5.60
N MET A 193 -15.79 1.68 4.48
CA MET A 193 -16.22 0.78 3.42
C MET A 193 -16.16 1.42 2.05
N GLY A 194 -15.94 0.62 1.03
CA GLY A 194 -16.10 1.02 -0.35
C GLY A 194 -17.56 1.38 -0.63
N SER A 195 -17.82 2.44 -1.39
CA SER A 195 -19.18 2.89 -1.71
C SER A 195 -20.01 1.81 -2.42
N ASN A 196 -19.37 0.94 -3.19
CA ASN A 196 -20.02 -0.18 -3.89
C ASN A 196 -20.60 -1.23 -2.94
N MET A 197 -20.05 -1.35 -1.71
CA MET A 197 -20.53 -2.31 -0.71
C MET A 197 -21.98 -2.12 -0.33
N LEU A 198 -22.54 -0.90 -0.44
CA LEU A 198 -23.96 -0.63 -0.21
C LEU A 198 -24.92 -1.44 -1.10
N ARG A 199 -24.42 -2.01 -2.19
CA ARG A 199 -25.19 -2.88 -3.10
C ARG A 199 -25.20 -4.34 -2.67
N PHE A 200 -24.26 -4.75 -1.81
CA PHE A 200 -23.98 -6.15 -1.49
C PHE A 200 -24.21 -6.49 -0.01
N VAL A 201 -24.30 -5.49 0.88
CA VAL A 201 -24.41 -5.73 2.31
C VAL A 201 -25.59 -4.99 2.95
N ASP A 202 -26.33 -5.71 3.81
CA ASP A 202 -27.36 -5.09 4.65
C ASP A 202 -26.70 -4.41 5.87
N MET A 203 -26.68 -3.09 5.83
CA MET A 203 -26.12 -2.27 6.92
C MET A 203 -27.11 -1.95 8.05
N ARG A 204 -28.38 -2.41 8.00
CA ARG A 204 -29.38 -2.11 9.03
C ARG A 204 -29.01 -2.59 10.43
N PRO A 205 -28.31 -3.72 10.61
CA PRO A 205 -27.84 -4.15 11.94
C PRO A 205 -26.76 -3.22 12.52
N TYR A 206 -25.96 -2.56 11.68
CA TYR A 206 -24.88 -1.68 12.12
C TYR A 206 -25.42 -0.32 12.56
N LYS A 207 -25.11 0.08 13.80
CA LYS A 207 -25.57 1.34 14.39
C LYS A 207 -24.49 2.39 14.52
N GLY A 208 -23.26 2.08 14.11
CA GLY A 208 -22.12 2.99 14.10
C GLY A 208 -22.11 3.95 12.92
N LYS A 209 -21.00 4.65 12.75
CA LYS A 209 -20.79 5.58 11.64
C LYS A 209 -20.03 4.89 10.52
N VAL A 210 -20.43 5.15 9.28
CA VAL A 210 -19.72 4.70 8.07
C VAL A 210 -18.93 5.85 7.47
N ARG A 211 -17.73 5.54 6.97
CA ARG A 211 -16.88 6.42 6.17
C ARG A 211 -16.60 5.75 4.84
N CYS A 212 -16.69 6.51 3.75
CA CYS A 212 -16.30 6.07 2.42
C CYS A 212 -15.21 7.01 1.90
N PHE A 213 -14.12 6.45 1.41
CA PHE A 213 -13.04 7.14 0.73
C PHE A 213 -12.98 6.70 -0.74
N GLY A 214 -11.89 6.93 -1.45
CA GLY A 214 -11.78 6.57 -2.86
C GLY A 214 -10.99 5.29 -3.14
N SER A 215 -10.06 4.92 -2.26
CA SER A 215 -9.04 3.90 -2.47
C SER A 215 -9.29 2.67 -1.61
N SER A 216 -9.11 1.47 -2.15
CA SER A 216 -9.22 0.20 -1.43
C SER A 216 -8.16 0.07 -0.34
N ILE A 217 -6.90 0.34 -0.69
CA ILE A 217 -5.76 0.27 0.22
C ILE A 217 -5.88 1.28 1.36
N VAL A 218 -6.31 2.52 1.04
CA VAL A 218 -6.55 3.55 2.07
C VAL A 218 -7.65 3.15 3.05
N HIS A 219 -8.70 2.45 2.58
CA HIS A 219 -9.72 1.88 3.47
C HIS A 219 -9.11 0.85 4.43
N GLU A 220 -8.32 -0.07 3.90
CA GLU A 220 -7.81 -1.22 4.64
C GLU A 220 -6.74 -0.84 5.67
N ILE A 221 -5.89 0.16 5.39
CA ILE A 221 -4.93 0.68 6.36
C ILE A 221 -5.55 1.66 7.37
N ALA A 222 -6.78 2.12 7.17
CA ALA A 222 -7.40 3.09 8.07
C ALA A 222 -7.49 2.61 9.52
N PRO A 223 -7.87 1.35 9.84
CA PRO A 223 -7.82 0.84 11.20
C PRO A 223 -6.40 0.72 11.77
N VAL A 224 -5.39 0.55 10.93
CA VAL A 224 -3.99 0.52 11.40
C VAL A 224 -3.56 1.90 11.87
N VAL A 225 -3.99 2.95 11.17
CA VAL A 225 -3.46 4.32 11.35
C VAL A 225 -4.31 5.15 12.32
N PHE A 226 -5.64 4.99 12.30
CA PHE A 226 -6.56 5.88 13.00
C PHE A 226 -7.31 5.17 14.13
N SER A 227 -7.16 5.66 15.35
CA SER A 227 -7.77 5.10 16.57
C SER A 227 -9.31 5.07 16.59
N ASN A 228 -9.94 5.83 15.72
CA ASN A 228 -11.41 5.91 15.68
C ASN A 228 -12.04 5.23 14.45
N LEU A 229 -11.25 4.49 13.67
CA LEU A 229 -11.72 3.69 12.55
C LEU A 229 -11.45 2.22 12.90
N ASP A 230 -12.48 1.50 13.32
CA ASP A 230 -12.31 0.19 13.98
C ASP A 230 -12.16 -0.96 12.99
N CYS A 231 -12.78 -0.84 11.83
CA CYS A 231 -12.79 -1.91 10.83
C CYS A 231 -13.09 -1.39 9.44
N THR A 232 -12.84 -2.26 8.46
CA THR A 232 -13.12 -2.00 7.05
C THR A 232 -13.85 -3.18 6.43
N ILE A 233 -14.71 -2.90 5.46
CA ILE A 233 -15.27 -3.86 4.52
C ILE A 233 -15.11 -3.31 3.11
N ASN A 234 -14.37 -4.04 2.27
CA ASN A 234 -14.15 -3.69 0.87
C ASN A 234 -14.82 -4.70 -0.05
N PRO A 235 -15.31 -4.26 -1.23
CA PRO A 235 -15.86 -5.13 -2.26
C PRO A 235 -14.78 -6.00 -2.90
N ASP A 236 -15.15 -6.68 -3.97
CA ASP A 236 -14.23 -7.40 -4.82
C ASP A 236 -13.16 -6.45 -5.37
N CYS A 237 -11.90 -6.91 -5.35
CA CYS A 237 -10.72 -6.15 -5.75
C CYS A 237 -9.68 -7.11 -6.35
N TYR A 238 -8.65 -6.57 -6.97
CA TYR A 238 -7.54 -7.35 -7.54
C TYR A 238 -6.37 -7.49 -6.54
N ALA A 239 -5.36 -8.26 -6.92
CA ALA A 239 -4.17 -8.45 -6.08
C ALA A 239 -3.49 -7.12 -5.71
N TRP A 240 -3.41 -6.19 -6.65
CA TRP A 240 -2.76 -4.90 -6.45
C TRP A 240 -3.52 -3.96 -5.53
N ASP A 241 -4.85 -4.08 -5.45
CA ASP A 241 -5.70 -3.29 -4.54
C ASP A 241 -5.59 -3.72 -3.07
N VAL A 242 -4.91 -4.85 -2.75
CA VAL A 242 -4.92 -5.44 -1.41
C VAL A 242 -3.54 -5.88 -0.90
N ALA A 243 -2.57 -6.20 -1.77
CA ALA A 243 -1.32 -6.80 -1.31
C ALA A 243 -0.52 -5.91 -0.36
N ALA A 244 -0.49 -4.61 -0.61
CA ALA A 244 0.24 -3.66 0.22
C ALA A 244 -0.41 -3.48 1.60
N SER A 245 -1.71 -3.30 1.65
CA SER A 245 -2.48 -3.17 2.90
C SER A 245 -2.45 -4.47 3.70
N HIS A 246 -2.54 -5.63 3.05
CA HIS A 246 -2.52 -6.93 3.72
C HIS A 246 -1.26 -7.12 4.57
N ALA A 247 -0.07 -6.83 4.00
CA ALA A 247 1.19 -6.91 4.74
C ALA A 247 1.20 -5.97 5.96
N ILE A 248 0.71 -4.74 5.82
CA ILE A 248 0.63 -3.77 6.91
C ILE A 248 -0.37 -4.21 7.97
N VAL A 249 -1.54 -4.69 7.57
CA VAL A 249 -2.60 -5.16 8.47
C VAL A 249 -2.11 -6.33 9.33
N GLU A 250 -1.51 -7.36 8.73
CA GLU A 250 -1.03 -8.52 9.49
C GLU A 250 0.07 -8.15 10.48
N LYS A 251 1.08 -7.37 10.06
CA LYS A 251 2.15 -6.88 10.95
C LYS A 251 1.66 -5.91 12.04
N SER A 252 0.50 -5.29 11.84
CA SER A 252 -0.13 -4.45 12.87
C SER A 252 -0.83 -5.23 13.98
N GLY A 253 -0.97 -6.55 13.83
CA GLY A 253 -1.73 -7.42 14.72
C GLY A 253 -3.24 -7.41 14.46
N LEU A 254 -3.68 -6.70 13.41
CA LEU A 254 -5.06 -6.79 12.91
C LEU A 254 -5.22 -8.01 11.98
N THR A 255 -6.46 -8.26 11.58
CA THR A 255 -6.83 -9.40 10.75
C THR A 255 -7.41 -8.92 9.43
N LEU A 256 -6.96 -9.53 8.33
CA LEU A 256 -7.59 -9.43 7.02
C LEU A 256 -8.13 -10.80 6.61
N ARG A 257 -9.42 -10.89 6.31
CA ARG A 257 -10.09 -12.14 5.92
C ARG A 257 -11.18 -11.89 4.90
N TYR A 258 -11.53 -12.90 4.15
CA TYR A 258 -12.77 -12.91 3.41
C TYR A 258 -13.98 -12.82 4.35
N PHE A 259 -15.11 -12.36 3.83
CA PHE A 259 -16.34 -12.23 4.60
C PHE A 259 -16.79 -13.56 5.25
N ASN A 260 -16.54 -14.69 4.60
CA ASN A 260 -16.83 -16.03 5.13
C ASN A 260 -15.81 -16.52 6.19
N GLY A 261 -14.74 -15.77 6.44
CA GLY A 261 -13.68 -16.11 7.40
C GLY A 261 -12.44 -16.78 6.78
N ASP A 262 -12.50 -17.16 5.53
CA ASP A 262 -11.34 -17.77 4.84
C ASP A 262 -10.16 -16.79 4.75
N VAL A 263 -8.97 -17.34 4.68
CA VAL A 263 -7.73 -16.58 4.45
C VAL A 263 -7.66 -16.15 2.99
N LEU A 264 -7.20 -14.94 2.75
CA LEU A 264 -6.85 -14.48 1.41
C LEU A 264 -5.49 -15.09 1.02
N GLU A 265 -5.48 -15.90 -0.02
CA GLU A 265 -4.28 -16.52 -0.60
C GLU A 265 -3.99 -15.92 -1.97
N TYR A 266 -2.71 -15.63 -2.25
CA TYR A 266 -2.26 -15.10 -3.55
C TYR A 266 -1.96 -16.24 -4.52
N ASP A 267 -3.01 -16.97 -4.90
CA ASP A 267 -2.96 -18.10 -5.84
C ASP A 267 -2.73 -17.62 -7.30
N ASP A 268 -2.56 -18.58 -8.23
CA ASP A 268 -2.38 -18.28 -9.65
C ASP A 268 -3.56 -17.51 -10.22
N ARG A 269 -4.76 -17.80 -9.76
CA ARG A 269 -5.97 -17.11 -10.19
C ARG A 269 -5.90 -15.61 -9.91
N LEU A 270 -5.43 -15.23 -8.71
CA LEU A 270 -5.34 -13.84 -8.29
C LEU A 270 -4.13 -13.13 -8.93
N LEU A 271 -2.96 -13.79 -8.94
CA LEU A 271 -1.72 -13.16 -9.42
C LEU A 271 -1.54 -13.27 -10.94
N LEU A 272 -1.73 -14.46 -11.52
CA LEU A 272 -1.35 -14.74 -12.91
C LEU A 272 -2.55 -14.61 -13.86
N GLU A 273 -3.72 -15.11 -13.47
CA GLU A 273 -4.94 -14.92 -14.26
C GLU A 273 -5.55 -13.53 -14.05
N ARG A 274 -5.02 -12.74 -13.11
CA ARG A 274 -5.41 -11.36 -12.82
C ARG A 274 -6.92 -11.24 -12.56
N LYS A 275 -7.47 -12.16 -11.75
CA LYS A 275 -8.89 -12.18 -11.37
C LYS A 275 -9.10 -11.45 -10.04
N GLU A 276 -10.30 -10.93 -9.89
CA GLU A 276 -10.75 -10.34 -8.60
C GLU A 276 -10.72 -11.38 -7.47
N VAL A 277 -10.60 -10.91 -6.24
CA VAL A 277 -10.81 -11.73 -5.05
C VAL A 277 -12.19 -12.41 -5.08
N ARG A 278 -12.36 -13.48 -4.31
CA ARG A 278 -13.55 -14.34 -4.41
C ARG A 278 -14.79 -13.75 -3.74
N MET A 279 -14.60 -12.83 -2.82
CA MET A 279 -15.67 -12.15 -2.07
C MET A 279 -15.10 -10.95 -1.32
N PRO A 280 -15.96 -10.09 -0.75
CA PRO A 280 -15.53 -8.93 0.02
C PRO A 280 -14.55 -9.28 1.15
N ILE A 281 -13.65 -8.34 1.42
CA ILE A 281 -12.58 -8.43 2.40
C ILE A 281 -12.98 -7.64 3.65
N LEU A 282 -12.74 -8.22 4.81
CA LEU A 282 -12.90 -7.61 6.13
C LEU A 282 -11.53 -7.33 6.75
N VAL A 283 -11.36 -6.15 7.35
CA VAL A 283 -10.16 -5.77 8.11
C VAL A 283 -10.56 -5.21 9.47
N GLY A 284 -9.84 -5.60 10.51
CA GLY A 284 -10.03 -5.10 11.87
C GLY A 284 -9.41 -6.00 12.93
N SER A 285 -9.69 -5.75 14.21
CA SER A 285 -9.38 -6.73 15.24
C SER A 285 -10.14 -8.03 14.96
N ALA A 286 -9.64 -9.15 15.47
CA ALA A 286 -10.31 -10.45 15.29
C ALA A 286 -11.78 -10.42 15.78
N GLN A 287 -12.05 -9.67 16.85
CA GLN A 287 -13.38 -9.47 17.40
C GLN A 287 -14.25 -8.61 16.48
N CYS A 288 -13.72 -7.54 15.91
CA CYS A 288 -14.45 -6.71 14.93
C CYS A 288 -14.80 -7.51 13.68
N VAL A 289 -13.85 -8.28 13.14
CA VAL A 289 -14.08 -9.13 11.97
C VAL A 289 -15.18 -10.15 12.28
N LYS A 290 -15.09 -10.82 13.43
CA LYS A 290 -16.13 -11.74 13.87
C LYS A 290 -17.50 -11.07 14.03
N TRP A 291 -17.54 -9.87 14.61
CA TRP A 291 -18.79 -9.11 14.73
C TRP A 291 -19.41 -8.81 13.36
N MET A 292 -18.60 -8.41 12.37
CA MET A 292 -19.09 -8.15 11.01
C MET A 292 -19.69 -9.41 10.38
N GLN A 293 -19.01 -10.56 10.49
CA GLN A 293 -19.47 -11.85 9.99
C GLN A 293 -20.80 -12.31 10.63
N ASP A 294 -20.95 -12.09 11.93
CA ASP A 294 -22.11 -12.54 12.70
C ASP A 294 -23.33 -11.62 12.52
N ASN A 295 -23.14 -10.35 12.17
CA ASN A 295 -24.19 -9.33 12.21
C ASN A 295 -24.53 -8.68 10.88
N LEU A 296 -23.61 -8.67 9.91
CA LEU A 296 -23.89 -8.16 8.58
C LEU A 296 -24.37 -9.30 7.67
N ILE A 297 -25.26 -8.96 6.75
CA ILE A 297 -25.82 -9.94 5.80
C ILE A 297 -25.41 -9.53 4.39
N MET A 298 -24.77 -10.44 3.68
CA MET A 298 -24.50 -10.30 2.26
C MET A 298 -25.74 -10.71 1.46
N TYR A 299 -26.07 -9.94 0.40
CA TYR A 299 -27.18 -10.25 -0.51
C TYR A 299 -26.74 -11.20 -1.62
#